data_1b10ee97e74dbb0f738c7feb0a6a0991
#
_entry.id   1b10ee97e74dbb0f738c7feb0a6a0991
#
_cell.length_a   1.000
_cell.length_b   1.000
_cell.length_c   1.000
_cell.angle_alpha   90.00
_cell.angle_beta   90.00
_cell.angle_gamma   90.00
#
_symmetry.space_group_name_H-M   'P 1'
#
loop_
_entity.id
_entity.type
_entity.pdbx_description
1 polymer ?
#
loop_
_entity_poly.entity_id
_entity_poly.type
_entity_poly.pdbx_seq_one_letter_code
_entity_poly.pdbx_strand_id
1 'polypeptide(L)'
;MSSLVDKLATAPARAQMIDECVDLIDNQVKQKGFIIKSAYATIKAIKKSFVPEVVDSMLDAWLGKIQPHYDKWAANKTSSFSDYVVARGDIVAEDLLSVTDARAANTSHTTAKKMYGRMRDGAKQNVIEAIPALATMIEKRLAALPQQPAATV
;
A
#
# COMPACT_ATOMS: atom_id res chain seq x y z
N MET A 1 8.31 -8.11 19.65
CA MET A 1 8.71 -7.12 18.64
C MET A 1 7.48 -6.54 17.97
N SER A 2 7.44 -5.24 17.80
CA SER A 2 6.30 -4.59 17.16
C SER A 2 6.31 -4.88 15.65
N SER A 3 5.13 -5.25 15.14
CA SER A 3 4.94 -5.46 13.69
C SER A 3 4.85 -4.13 12.94
N LEU A 4 4.86 -4.21 11.61
CA LEU A 4 4.59 -3.04 10.77
C LEU A 4 3.20 -2.47 11.06
N VAL A 5 2.21 -3.34 11.28
CA VAL A 5 0.85 -2.91 11.66
C VAL A 5 0.90 -2.11 12.95
N ASP A 6 1.59 -2.61 13.97
CA ASP A 6 1.70 -1.92 15.25
C ASP A 6 2.36 -0.55 15.12
N LYS A 7 3.38 -0.45 14.29
CA LYS A 7 4.16 0.79 14.11
C LYS A 7 3.49 1.80 13.21
N LEU A 8 2.84 1.36 12.14
CA LEU A 8 2.38 2.23 11.06
C LEU A 8 0.85 2.34 10.98
N ALA A 9 0.11 1.35 11.45
CA ALA A 9 -1.34 1.28 11.30
C ALA A 9 -2.10 1.53 12.60
N THR A 10 -1.44 2.04 13.63
CA THR A 10 -2.08 2.48 14.87
C THR A 10 -1.92 3.99 15.01
N ALA A 11 -2.84 4.61 15.75
CA ALA A 11 -2.81 6.06 15.96
C ALA A 11 -1.51 6.48 16.68
N PRO A 12 -0.90 7.64 16.38
CA PRO A 12 -1.31 8.59 15.36
C PRO A 12 -0.77 8.30 13.95
N ALA A 13 0.14 7.33 13.79
CA ALA A 13 0.80 7.04 12.53
C ALA A 13 -0.18 6.61 11.42
N ARG A 14 -1.28 5.94 11.81
CA ARG A 14 -2.26 5.42 10.85
C ARG A 14 -2.83 6.49 9.93
N ALA A 15 -3.21 7.64 10.48
CA ALA A 15 -3.78 8.73 9.67
C ALA A 15 -2.79 9.21 8.61
N GLN A 16 -1.51 9.33 8.97
CA GLN A 16 -0.46 9.73 8.04
C GLN A 16 -0.23 8.66 6.97
N MET A 17 -0.27 7.39 7.35
CA MET A 17 -0.14 6.29 6.39
C MET A 17 -1.27 6.30 5.37
N ILE A 18 -2.50 6.53 5.81
CA ILE A 18 -3.65 6.61 4.91
C ILE A 18 -3.47 7.76 3.93
N ASP A 19 -3.13 8.96 4.42
CA ASP A 19 -2.94 10.13 3.57
C ASP A 19 -1.83 9.89 2.53
N GLU A 20 -0.73 9.34 2.94
CA GLU A 20 0.39 9.06 2.04
C GLU A 20 0.07 7.96 1.04
N CYS A 21 -0.69 6.93 1.44
CA CYS A 21 -1.15 5.91 0.51
C CYS A 21 -2.07 6.50 -0.56
N VAL A 22 -2.99 7.38 -0.17
CA VAL A 22 -3.89 8.06 -1.11
C VAL A 22 -3.08 8.93 -2.07
N ASP A 23 -2.12 9.70 -1.57
CA ASP A 23 -1.26 10.54 -2.42
C ASP A 23 -0.44 9.69 -3.39
N LEU A 24 0.08 8.56 -2.92
CA LEU A 24 0.84 7.64 -3.76
C LEU A 24 -0.04 7.11 -4.89
N ILE A 25 -1.25 6.67 -4.59
CA ILE A 25 -2.21 6.18 -5.59
C ILE A 25 -2.54 7.28 -6.58
N ASP A 26 -2.86 8.48 -6.11
CA ASP A 26 -3.16 9.63 -6.98
C ASP A 26 -2.01 9.92 -7.93
N ASN A 27 -0.78 9.94 -7.43
CA ASN A 27 0.41 10.23 -8.22
C ASN A 27 0.69 9.14 -9.25
N GLN A 28 0.50 7.87 -8.88
CA GLN A 28 0.68 6.75 -9.80
C GLN A 28 -0.37 6.79 -10.92
N VAL A 29 -1.62 7.05 -10.57
CA VAL A 29 -2.71 7.11 -11.56
C VAL A 29 -2.48 8.22 -12.59
N LYS A 30 -1.91 9.36 -12.18
CA LYS A 30 -1.59 10.46 -13.10
C LYS A 30 -0.66 10.04 -14.23
N GLN A 31 0.15 9.02 -14.01
CA GLN A 31 1.12 8.51 -14.99
C GLN A 31 0.55 7.42 -15.88
N LYS A 32 -0.69 6.99 -15.64
CA LYS A 32 -1.32 5.88 -16.39
C LYS A 32 -2.15 6.40 -17.56
N GLY A 33 -2.63 5.46 -18.37
CA GLY A 33 -3.44 5.79 -19.54
C GLY A 33 -4.88 6.16 -19.20
N PHE A 34 -5.63 6.50 -20.21
CA PHE A 34 -7.00 7.02 -20.09
C PHE A 34 -7.93 6.08 -19.34
N ILE A 35 -7.84 4.76 -19.58
CA ILE A 35 -8.74 3.78 -18.96
C ILE A 35 -8.58 3.81 -17.45
N ILE A 36 -7.33 3.79 -16.96
CA ILE A 36 -7.04 3.81 -15.53
C ILE A 36 -7.47 5.16 -14.92
N LYS A 37 -7.13 6.27 -15.56
CA LYS A 37 -7.51 7.60 -15.06
C LYS A 37 -9.01 7.77 -14.98
N SER A 38 -9.74 7.32 -15.99
CA SER A 38 -11.19 7.43 -16.06
C SER A 38 -11.86 6.55 -14.99
N ALA A 39 -11.42 5.31 -14.86
CA ALA A 39 -11.97 4.40 -13.86
C ALA A 39 -11.72 4.91 -12.44
N TYR A 40 -10.52 5.41 -12.18
CA TYR A 40 -10.18 5.95 -10.86
C TYR A 40 -10.99 7.22 -10.55
N ALA A 41 -11.15 8.11 -11.53
CA ALA A 41 -11.97 9.31 -11.37
C ALA A 41 -13.41 8.95 -11.01
N THR A 42 -13.95 7.91 -11.63
CA THR A 42 -15.31 7.41 -11.33
C THR A 42 -15.41 6.92 -9.89
N ILE A 43 -14.39 6.19 -9.42
CA ILE A 43 -14.34 5.72 -8.04
C ILE A 43 -14.28 6.91 -7.07
N LYS A 44 -13.44 7.90 -7.34
CA LYS A 44 -13.32 9.10 -6.49
C LYS A 44 -14.61 9.90 -6.44
N ALA A 45 -15.42 9.84 -7.49
CA ALA A 45 -16.69 10.56 -7.56
C ALA A 45 -17.80 9.90 -6.72
N ILE A 46 -17.63 8.68 -6.22
CA ILE A 46 -18.64 8.01 -5.40
C ILE A 46 -18.93 8.83 -4.14
N LYS A 47 -17.90 9.22 -3.42
CA LYS A 47 -17.95 10.23 -2.36
C LYS A 47 -16.53 10.68 -2.02
N LYS A 48 -16.40 11.89 -1.46
CA LYS A 48 -15.10 12.50 -1.17
C LYS A 48 -14.19 11.62 -0.30
N SER A 49 -14.77 10.90 0.67
CA SER A 49 -14.01 10.06 1.61
C SER A 49 -13.87 8.62 1.15
N PHE A 50 -14.34 8.27 -0.07
CA PHE A 50 -14.41 6.85 -0.48
C PHE A 50 -13.03 6.20 -0.53
N VAL A 51 -12.08 6.80 -1.26
CA VAL A 51 -10.76 6.21 -1.41
C VAL A 51 -10.01 6.14 -0.08
N PRO A 52 -9.97 7.19 0.76
CA PRO A 52 -9.39 7.07 2.10
C PRO A 52 -10.02 5.97 2.95
N GLU A 53 -11.32 5.80 2.92
CA GLU A 53 -12.00 4.73 3.66
C GLU A 53 -11.63 3.34 3.16
N VAL A 54 -11.51 3.18 1.85
CA VAL A 54 -11.10 1.90 1.25
C VAL A 54 -9.65 1.59 1.64
N VAL A 55 -8.76 2.58 1.56
CA VAL A 55 -7.37 2.43 1.99
C VAL A 55 -7.31 2.03 3.47
N ASP A 56 -8.08 2.71 4.32
CA ASP A 56 -8.15 2.37 5.74
C ASP A 56 -8.57 0.91 5.94
N SER A 57 -9.55 0.44 5.19
CA SER A 57 -10.05 -0.94 5.30
C SER A 57 -9.03 -2.00 4.87
N MET A 58 -8.03 -1.63 4.07
CA MET A 58 -7.04 -2.57 3.53
C MET A 58 -5.66 -2.42 4.18
N LEU A 59 -5.42 -1.34 4.91
CA LEU A 59 -4.07 -1.00 5.38
C LEU A 59 -3.44 -2.12 6.22
N ASP A 60 -4.17 -2.68 7.17
CA ASP A 60 -3.66 -3.74 8.04
C ASP A 60 -3.27 -4.97 7.23
N ALA A 61 -4.13 -5.37 6.28
CA ALA A 61 -3.88 -6.54 5.44
C ALA A 61 -2.69 -6.31 4.50
N TRP A 62 -2.56 -5.12 3.92
CA TRP A 62 -1.40 -4.79 3.08
C TRP A 62 -0.10 -4.86 3.87
N LEU A 63 -0.06 -4.24 5.05
CA LEU A 63 1.13 -4.30 5.91
C LEU A 63 1.42 -5.71 6.38
N GLY A 64 0.37 -6.50 6.62
CA GLY A 64 0.52 -7.92 6.95
C GLY A 64 1.17 -8.72 5.83
N LYS A 65 0.90 -8.37 4.56
CA LYS A 65 1.55 -9.01 3.41
C LYS A 65 3.01 -8.57 3.25
N ILE A 66 3.32 -7.34 3.61
CA ILE A 66 4.69 -6.81 3.54
C ILE A 66 5.54 -7.35 4.69
N GLN A 67 4.94 -7.65 5.84
CA GLN A 67 5.65 -8.07 7.05
C GLN A 67 6.67 -9.20 6.81
N PRO A 68 6.35 -10.31 6.12
CA PRO A 68 7.33 -11.36 5.88
C PRO A 68 8.56 -10.88 5.09
N HIS A 69 8.34 -9.99 4.14
CA HIS A 69 9.45 -9.40 3.36
C HIS A 69 10.34 -8.52 4.24
N TYR A 70 9.72 -7.74 5.10
CA TYR A 70 10.45 -6.91 6.07
C TYR A 70 11.27 -7.78 7.03
N ASP A 71 10.68 -8.85 7.55
CA ASP A 71 11.36 -9.75 8.49
C ASP A 71 12.57 -10.42 7.85
N LYS A 72 12.44 -10.87 6.60
CA LYS A 72 13.56 -11.48 5.86
C LYS A 72 14.68 -10.48 5.61
N TRP A 73 14.33 -9.26 5.23
CA TRP A 73 15.30 -8.20 5.05
C TRP A 73 15.99 -7.87 6.38
N ALA A 74 15.24 -7.73 7.45
CA ALA A 74 15.77 -7.37 8.77
C ALA A 74 16.73 -8.43 9.32
N ALA A 75 16.53 -9.70 8.95
CA ALA A 75 17.39 -10.80 9.37
C ALA A 75 18.75 -10.79 8.66
N ASN A 76 18.85 -10.14 7.49
CA ASN A 76 20.08 -10.10 6.72
C ASN A 76 20.12 -8.84 5.84
N LYS A 77 20.48 -7.72 6.46
CA LYS A 77 20.46 -6.39 5.83
C LYS A 77 21.68 -6.19 4.93
N THR A 78 21.64 -6.74 3.74
CA THR A 78 22.72 -6.55 2.73
C THR A 78 22.43 -5.38 1.79
N SER A 79 21.22 -4.81 1.87
CA SER A 79 20.80 -3.66 1.07
C SER A 79 19.82 -2.82 1.90
N SER A 80 19.32 -1.71 1.35
CA SER A 80 18.20 -1.00 1.97
C SER A 80 16.93 -1.84 1.85
N PHE A 81 15.96 -1.58 2.71
CA PHE A 81 14.66 -2.22 2.60
C PHE A 81 14.02 -1.94 1.24
N SER A 82 14.12 -0.70 0.77
CA SER A 82 13.60 -0.32 -0.54
C SER A 82 14.20 -1.16 -1.66
N ASP A 83 15.53 -1.29 -1.70
CA ASP A 83 16.19 -2.10 -2.72
C ASP A 83 15.79 -3.56 -2.63
N TYR A 84 15.66 -4.09 -1.42
CA TYR A 84 15.24 -5.47 -1.19
C TYR A 84 13.83 -5.72 -1.76
N VAL A 85 12.90 -4.83 -1.49
CA VAL A 85 11.51 -4.97 -1.93
C VAL A 85 11.38 -4.75 -3.44
N VAL A 86 12.10 -3.78 -3.99
CA VAL A 86 12.09 -3.51 -5.44
C VAL A 86 12.60 -4.72 -6.21
N ALA A 87 13.66 -5.38 -5.72
CA ALA A 87 14.18 -6.59 -6.36
C ALA A 87 13.17 -7.74 -6.36
N ARG A 88 12.18 -7.70 -5.48
CA ARG A 88 11.11 -8.70 -5.35
C ARG A 88 9.74 -8.15 -5.76
N GLY A 89 9.74 -7.12 -6.60
CA GLY A 89 8.52 -6.41 -6.99
C GLY A 89 7.43 -7.32 -7.52
N ASP A 90 7.80 -8.35 -8.27
CA ASP A 90 6.86 -9.32 -8.82
C ASP A 90 6.05 -10.02 -7.72
N ILE A 91 6.75 -10.54 -6.71
CA ILE A 91 6.12 -11.27 -5.59
C ILE A 91 5.34 -10.31 -4.71
N VAL A 92 5.92 -9.16 -4.39
CA VAL A 92 5.27 -8.16 -3.54
C VAL A 92 3.99 -7.64 -4.20
N ALA A 93 4.03 -7.39 -5.51
CA ALA A 93 2.84 -6.96 -6.24
C ALA A 93 1.71 -7.99 -6.17
N GLU A 94 2.02 -9.28 -6.33
CA GLU A 94 1.03 -10.35 -6.18
C GLU A 94 0.43 -10.37 -4.78
N ASP A 95 1.27 -10.22 -3.76
CA ASP A 95 0.82 -10.20 -2.37
C ASP A 95 -0.14 -9.03 -2.13
N LEU A 96 0.21 -7.85 -2.60
CA LEU A 96 -0.63 -6.66 -2.42
C LEU A 96 -1.94 -6.76 -3.20
N LEU A 97 -1.89 -7.27 -4.43
CA LEU A 97 -3.09 -7.45 -5.26
C LEU A 97 -4.03 -8.49 -4.67
N SER A 98 -3.52 -9.50 -3.97
CA SER A 98 -4.38 -10.49 -3.31
C SER A 98 -5.33 -9.82 -2.30
N VAL A 99 -4.85 -8.79 -1.60
CA VAL A 99 -5.68 -8.01 -0.67
C VAL A 99 -6.74 -7.21 -1.42
N THR A 100 -6.33 -6.50 -2.47
CA THR A 100 -7.23 -5.66 -3.26
C THR A 100 -8.30 -6.50 -3.96
N ASP A 101 -7.92 -7.63 -4.53
CA ASP A 101 -8.84 -8.55 -5.20
C ASP A 101 -9.89 -9.08 -4.22
N ALA A 102 -9.47 -9.47 -3.02
CA ALA A 102 -10.39 -9.94 -1.99
C ALA A 102 -11.36 -8.84 -1.55
N ARG A 103 -10.85 -7.62 -1.39
CA ARG A 103 -11.70 -6.47 -1.03
C ARG A 103 -12.73 -6.18 -2.12
N ALA A 104 -12.32 -6.21 -3.39
CA ALA A 104 -13.22 -5.99 -4.51
C ALA A 104 -14.28 -7.08 -4.64
N ALA A 105 -13.90 -8.33 -4.37
CA ALA A 105 -14.83 -9.46 -4.42
C ALA A 105 -15.93 -9.35 -3.35
N ASN A 106 -15.61 -8.71 -2.22
CA ASN A 106 -16.53 -8.62 -1.06
C ASN A 106 -17.21 -7.26 -0.93
N THR A 107 -16.99 -6.33 -1.87
CA THR A 107 -17.61 -5.01 -1.76
C THR A 107 -19.06 -5.04 -2.21
N SER A 108 -19.91 -4.25 -1.53
CA SER A 108 -21.30 -4.01 -1.93
C SER A 108 -21.41 -2.86 -2.94
N HIS A 109 -20.34 -2.09 -3.17
CA HIS A 109 -20.34 -0.97 -4.11
C HIS A 109 -20.14 -1.47 -5.55
N THR A 110 -21.24 -1.66 -6.26
CA THR A 110 -21.20 -2.22 -7.62
C THR A 110 -20.39 -1.36 -8.60
N THR A 111 -20.49 -0.02 -8.49
CA THR A 111 -19.72 0.88 -9.34
C THR A 111 -18.22 0.73 -9.09
N ALA A 112 -17.79 0.71 -7.83
CA ALA A 112 -16.40 0.53 -7.48
C ALA A 112 -15.86 -0.80 -7.96
N LYS A 113 -16.63 -1.88 -7.78
CA LYS A 113 -16.27 -3.22 -8.25
C LYS A 113 -16.08 -3.27 -9.77
N LYS A 114 -16.99 -2.65 -10.51
CA LYS A 114 -16.94 -2.59 -11.97
C LYS A 114 -15.70 -1.81 -12.44
N MET A 115 -15.43 -0.67 -11.80
CA MET A 115 -14.27 0.16 -12.17
C MET A 115 -12.96 -0.54 -11.82
N TYR A 116 -12.89 -1.23 -10.69
CA TYR A 116 -11.74 -2.04 -10.35
C TYR A 116 -11.49 -3.12 -11.40
N GLY A 117 -12.55 -3.78 -11.85
CA GLY A 117 -12.45 -4.78 -12.93
C GLY A 117 -11.82 -4.22 -14.19
N ARG A 118 -12.13 -2.97 -14.54
CA ARG A 118 -11.53 -2.29 -15.70
C ARG A 118 -10.04 -1.98 -15.50
N MET A 119 -9.63 -1.75 -14.26
CA MET A 119 -8.23 -1.46 -13.93
C MET A 119 -7.41 -2.73 -13.69
N ARG A 120 -8.07 -3.88 -13.51
CA ARG A 120 -7.39 -5.12 -13.12
C ARG A 120 -6.43 -5.64 -14.18
N ASP A 121 -6.76 -5.44 -15.46
CA ASP A 121 -5.87 -5.76 -16.56
C ASP A 121 -4.62 -4.87 -16.45
N GLY A 122 -3.44 -5.49 -16.39
CA GLY A 122 -2.20 -4.76 -16.21
C GLY A 122 -1.95 -4.26 -14.79
N ALA A 123 -2.84 -4.55 -13.83
CA ALA A 123 -2.68 -4.07 -12.46
C ALA A 123 -1.38 -4.55 -11.83
N LYS A 124 -0.94 -5.77 -12.11
CA LYS A 124 0.34 -6.28 -11.59
C LYS A 124 1.50 -5.39 -12.02
N GLN A 125 1.59 -5.06 -13.30
CA GLN A 125 2.65 -4.18 -13.80
C GLN A 125 2.55 -2.78 -13.18
N ASN A 126 1.34 -2.26 -13.05
CA ASN A 126 1.12 -0.95 -12.42
C ASN A 126 1.55 -0.94 -10.96
N VAL A 127 1.30 -2.01 -10.22
CA VAL A 127 1.74 -2.12 -8.83
C VAL A 127 3.26 -2.25 -8.75
N ILE A 128 3.87 -3.07 -9.63
CA ILE A 128 5.34 -3.18 -9.70
C ILE A 128 5.97 -1.79 -9.87
N GLU A 129 5.41 -0.97 -10.76
CA GLU A 129 5.89 0.40 -11.00
C GLU A 129 5.74 1.32 -9.78
N ALA A 130 4.77 1.05 -8.91
CA ALA A 130 4.53 1.82 -7.71
C ALA A 130 5.39 1.38 -6.51
N ILE A 131 5.95 0.18 -6.55
CA ILE A 131 6.68 -0.39 -5.41
C ILE A 131 7.86 0.46 -4.97
N PRO A 132 8.69 1.06 -5.84
CA PRO A 132 9.77 1.93 -5.36
C PRO A 132 9.28 3.07 -4.48
N ALA A 133 8.20 3.74 -4.88
CA ALA A 133 7.62 4.84 -4.10
C ALA A 133 7.02 4.33 -2.78
N LEU A 134 6.35 3.18 -2.82
CA LEU A 134 5.77 2.55 -1.63
C LEU A 134 6.85 2.18 -0.61
N ALA A 135 7.91 1.53 -1.06
CA ALA A 135 9.00 1.09 -0.19
C ALA A 135 9.72 2.28 0.45
N THR A 136 9.95 3.34 -0.33
CA THR A 136 10.55 4.58 0.18
C THR A 136 9.64 5.23 1.21
N MET A 137 8.33 5.24 0.98
CA MET A 137 7.36 5.78 1.93
C MET A 137 7.40 5.02 3.26
N ILE A 138 7.44 3.69 3.21
CA ILE A 138 7.51 2.86 4.41
C ILE A 138 8.80 3.15 5.19
N GLU A 139 9.95 3.22 4.49
CA GLU A 139 11.23 3.56 5.13
C GLU A 139 11.15 4.91 5.85
N LYS A 140 10.59 5.93 5.18
CA LYS A 140 10.45 7.27 5.77
C LYS A 140 9.54 7.27 6.98
N ARG A 141 8.44 6.54 6.93
CA ARG A 141 7.50 6.48 8.05
C ARG A 141 8.11 5.75 9.24
N LEU A 142 8.87 4.68 9.00
CA LEU A 142 9.57 3.98 10.07
C LEU A 142 10.66 4.86 10.70
N ALA A 143 11.41 5.59 9.88
CA ALA A 143 12.44 6.50 10.35
C ALA A 143 11.90 7.68 11.15
N ALA A 144 10.68 8.12 10.84
CA ALA A 144 10.02 9.24 11.52
C ALA A 144 9.39 8.86 12.86
N LEU A 145 9.28 7.56 13.16
CA LEU A 145 8.72 7.13 14.43
C LEU A 145 9.67 7.51 15.56
N PRO A 146 9.13 7.88 16.76
CA PRO A 146 9.96 8.11 17.93
C PRO A 146 10.77 6.84 18.21
N GLN A 147 12.09 6.98 18.28
CA GLN A 147 12.92 5.85 18.71
C GLN A 147 12.59 5.55 20.15
N GLN A 148 12.21 4.32 20.43
CA GLN A 148 12.11 3.90 21.81
C GLN A 148 13.51 3.95 22.40
N PRO A 149 13.69 4.58 23.60
CA PRO A 149 14.96 4.48 24.26
C PRO A 149 15.32 3.01 24.38
N ALA A 150 16.57 2.69 24.04
CA ALA A 150 17.07 1.35 24.25
C ALA A 150 16.66 0.91 25.64
N ALA A 151 15.99 -0.25 25.72
CA ALA A 151 15.56 -0.77 27.01
C ALA A 151 16.79 -0.87 27.90
N THR A 152 16.94 0.09 28.79
CA THR A 152 17.91 0.01 29.83
C THR A 152 17.39 -1.05 30.81
N VAL A 153 18.01 -2.15 30.74
CA VAL A 153 17.79 -3.16 31.75
C VAL A 153 18.37 -2.65 33.05
#